data_8f8f85c86b1ae76a845349b7875ce95e
#
_entry.id   8f8f85c86b1ae76a845349b7875ce95e
#
_cell.length_a   1.000
_cell.length_b   1.000
_cell.length_c   1.000
_cell.angle_alpha   90.00
_cell.angle_beta   90.00
_cell.angle_gamma   90.00
#
_symmetry.space_group_name_H-M   'P 1'
#
loop_
_entity.id
_entity.type
_entity.pdbx_description
1 polymer ?
#
loop_
_entity_poly.entity_id
_entity_poly.type
_entity_poly.pdbx_seq_one_letter_code
_entity_poly.pdbx_strand_id
1 'polypeptide(L)'
;MPVKRGDVILAFVPNVGVPGGKLRPALIVQSDHNNARLRETILAAITSNTSRIHEKTQLLVELATPDGAASGLLNDSTVRCERLHSIAQADVRRIIGNLSTNFMLRIDDCLKAALGIP
;
A
#
# COMPACT_ATOMS: atom_id res chain seq x y z
N MET A 1 1.19 -18.89 -0.18
CA MET A 1 1.31 -18.17 1.09
C MET A 1 0.47 -16.91 1.02
N PRO A 2 -0.40 -16.63 1.99
CA PRO A 2 -1.13 -15.36 1.98
C PRO A 2 -0.20 -14.19 2.23
N VAL A 3 -0.54 -13.06 1.64
CA VAL A 3 0.09 -11.79 2.00
C VAL A 3 -0.30 -11.40 3.42
N LYS A 4 0.42 -10.47 3.99
CA LYS A 4 0.15 -9.93 5.33
C LYS A 4 -0.04 -8.41 5.25
N ARG A 5 -0.90 -7.90 6.12
CA ARG A 5 -1.07 -6.47 6.28
C ARG A 5 0.27 -5.82 6.63
N GLY A 6 0.64 -4.79 5.89
CA GLY A 6 1.95 -4.14 6.01
C GLY A 6 2.98 -4.62 4.99
N ASP A 7 2.71 -5.70 4.26
CA ASP A 7 3.59 -6.10 3.16
C ASP A 7 3.59 -5.05 2.07
N VAL A 8 4.78 -4.73 1.56
CA VAL A 8 4.96 -3.96 0.34
C VAL A 8 5.16 -4.95 -0.80
N ILE A 9 4.32 -4.84 -1.83
CA ILE A 9 4.27 -5.80 -2.92
C ILE A 9 4.47 -5.10 -4.26
N LEU A 10 4.82 -5.90 -5.28
CA LEU A 10 4.70 -5.52 -6.68
C LEU A 10 3.50 -6.24 -7.27
N ALA A 11 2.60 -5.49 -7.89
CA ALA A 11 1.42 -6.03 -8.56
C ALA A 11 1.01 -5.11 -9.71
N PHE A 12 0.23 -5.66 -10.64
CA PHE A 12 -0.39 -4.85 -11.68
C PHE A 12 -1.50 -4.01 -11.05
N VAL A 13 -1.32 -2.69 -11.06
CA VAL A 13 -2.29 -1.74 -10.49
C VAL A 13 -2.99 -1.03 -11.64
N PRO A 14 -4.33 -1.10 -11.72
CA PRO A 14 -5.08 -0.44 -12.78
C PRO A 14 -4.89 1.08 -12.77
N ASN A 15 -4.91 1.67 -13.96
CA ASN A 15 -5.01 3.12 -14.09
C ASN A 15 -6.38 3.59 -13.62
N VAL A 16 -6.45 4.85 -13.17
CA VAL A 16 -7.72 5.48 -12.79
C VAL A 16 -8.19 6.35 -13.96
N GLY A 17 -9.42 6.10 -14.41
CA GLY A 17 -10.06 6.90 -15.45
C GLY A 17 -9.68 6.59 -16.89
N VAL A 18 -8.70 5.70 -17.11
CA VAL A 18 -8.27 5.25 -18.45
C VAL A 18 -8.00 3.76 -18.42
N PRO A 19 -8.10 3.06 -19.57
CA PRO A 19 -7.80 1.63 -19.63
C PRO A 19 -6.34 1.30 -19.29
N GLY A 20 -6.09 0.04 -18.90
CA GLY A 20 -4.76 -0.46 -18.64
C GLY A 20 -4.28 -0.24 -17.22
N GLY A 21 -3.00 -0.45 -17.01
CA GLY A 21 -2.34 -0.32 -15.72
C GLY A 21 -0.86 -0.60 -15.86
N LYS A 22 -0.16 -0.67 -14.72
CA LYS A 22 1.28 -0.94 -14.69
C LYS A 22 1.62 -1.80 -13.49
N LEU A 23 2.73 -2.53 -13.60
CA LEU A 23 3.35 -3.15 -12.44
C LEU A 23 3.88 -2.04 -11.52
N ARG A 24 3.35 -1.96 -10.30
CA ARG A 24 3.66 -0.90 -9.35
C ARG A 24 3.82 -1.46 -7.95
N PRO A 25 4.56 -0.78 -7.08
CA PRO A 25 4.53 -1.09 -5.67
C PRO A 25 3.19 -0.69 -5.06
N ALA A 26 2.77 -1.45 -4.05
CA ALA A 26 1.55 -1.18 -3.30
C ALA A 26 1.68 -1.74 -1.88
N LEU A 27 0.88 -1.20 -0.97
CA LEU A 27 0.86 -1.62 0.43
C LEU A 27 -0.39 -2.46 0.69
N ILE A 28 -0.22 -3.65 1.26
CA ILE A 28 -1.35 -4.48 1.70
C ILE A 28 -1.95 -3.86 2.97
N VAL A 29 -3.22 -3.51 2.87
CA VAL A 29 -3.96 -2.90 3.98
C VAL A 29 -5.08 -3.78 4.53
N GLN A 30 -5.44 -4.85 3.82
CA GLN A 30 -6.45 -5.79 4.29
C GLN A 30 -5.99 -6.51 5.56
N SER A 31 -6.94 -6.79 6.46
CA SER A 31 -6.66 -7.52 7.70
C SER A 31 -6.06 -8.90 7.42
N ASP A 32 -5.19 -9.35 8.33
CA ASP A 32 -4.59 -10.68 8.22
C ASP A 32 -5.62 -11.79 8.34
N HIS A 33 -6.70 -11.57 9.11
CA HIS A 33 -7.81 -12.52 9.17
C HIS A 33 -8.39 -12.77 7.78
N ASN A 34 -8.65 -11.71 7.01
CA ASN A 34 -9.17 -11.85 5.66
C ASN A 34 -8.11 -12.33 4.67
N ASN A 35 -6.86 -11.92 4.83
CA ASN A 35 -5.78 -12.42 3.97
C ASN A 35 -5.60 -13.94 4.10
N ALA A 36 -5.86 -14.49 5.27
CA ALA A 36 -5.73 -15.93 5.51
C ALA A 36 -6.88 -16.76 4.91
N ARG A 37 -8.08 -16.18 4.75
CA ARG A 37 -9.27 -16.93 4.35
C ARG A 37 -9.84 -16.57 2.98
N LEU A 38 -9.50 -15.39 2.44
CA LEU A 38 -10.00 -14.94 1.14
C LEU A 38 -8.93 -15.08 0.06
N ARG A 39 -9.35 -15.26 -1.17
CA ARG A 39 -8.45 -15.28 -2.33
C ARG A 39 -8.00 -13.88 -2.74
N GLU A 40 -8.75 -12.85 -2.34
CA GLU A 40 -8.49 -11.44 -2.63
C GLU A 40 -7.81 -10.75 -1.47
N THR A 41 -7.13 -9.67 -1.77
CA THR A 41 -6.60 -8.74 -0.78
C THR A 41 -6.88 -7.31 -1.22
N ILE A 42 -6.73 -6.38 -0.28
CA ILE A 42 -6.92 -4.94 -0.54
C ILE A 42 -5.57 -4.27 -0.42
N LEU A 43 -5.22 -3.49 -1.43
CA LEU A 43 -3.98 -2.72 -1.44
C LEU A 43 -4.26 -1.22 -1.55
N ALA A 44 -3.32 -0.43 -1.04
CA ALA A 44 -3.23 1.02 -1.28
C ALA A 44 -2.07 1.27 -2.24
N ALA A 45 -2.32 2.08 -3.27
CA ALA A 45 -1.31 2.38 -4.29
C ALA A 45 -0.15 3.18 -3.67
N ILE A 46 1.06 2.91 -4.16
CA ILE A 46 2.27 3.65 -3.81
C ILE A 46 2.78 4.38 -5.05
N THR A 47 3.14 5.65 -4.89
CA THR A 47 3.67 6.47 -5.97
C THR A 47 4.98 7.14 -5.55
N SER A 48 5.90 7.35 -6.49
CA SER A 48 7.10 8.14 -6.27
C SER A 48 6.83 9.65 -6.28
N ASN A 49 5.61 10.07 -6.60
CA ASN A 49 5.20 11.47 -6.50
C ASN A 49 4.88 11.81 -5.05
N THR A 50 5.72 12.64 -4.43
CA THR A 50 5.61 13.03 -3.02
C THR A 50 5.03 14.44 -2.84
N SER A 51 4.45 15.03 -3.88
CA SER A 51 4.00 16.43 -3.86
C SER A 51 2.79 16.68 -2.94
N ARG A 52 2.06 15.63 -2.55
CA ARG A 52 0.81 15.74 -1.77
C ARG A 52 0.89 15.09 -0.40
N ILE A 53 2.07 14.96 0.17
CA ILE A 53 2.27 14.30 1.47
C ILE A 53 1.60 15.03 2.64
N HIS A 54 1.20 16.28 2.45
CA HIS A 54 0.45 17.04 3.44
C HIS A 54 -1.04 16.66 3.50
N GLU A 55 -1.54 15.93 2.52
CA GLU A 55 -2.92 15.44 2.54
C GLU A 55 -3.09 14.34 3.60
N LYS A 56 -4.23 14.35 4.30
CA LYS A 56 -4.50 13.41 5.40
C LYS A 56 -4.60 11.96 4.95
N THR A 57 -4.84 11.72 3.66
CA THR A 57 -4.99 10.38 3.08
C THR A 57 -3.67 9.79 2.61
N GLN A 58 -2.58 10.55 2.67
CA GLN A 58 -1.28 10.13 2.14
C GLN A 58 -0.22 10.11 3.23
N LEU A 59 0.70 9.16 3.11
CA LEU A 59 1.79 9.01 4.07
C LEU A 59 3.10 8.75 3.35
N LEU A 60 4.11 9.56 3.68
CA LEU A 60 5.44 9.48 3.08
C LEU A 60 6.22 8.27 3.63
N VAL A 61 6.89 7.55 2.73
CA VAL A 61 7.90 6.54 3.06
C VAL A 61 9.25 7.09 2.60
N GLU A 62 10.08 7.50 3.54
CA GLU A 62 11.42 8.00 3.26
C GLU A 62 12.44 6.90 3.36
N LEU A 63 13.27 6.71 2.33
CA LEU A 63 14.27 5.64 2.28
C LEU A 63 15.29 5.75 3.42
N ALA A 64 15.56 6.96 3.89
CA ALA A 64 16.51 7.20 4.98
C ALA A 64 15.99 6.75 6.36
N THR A 65 14.72 6.35 6.46
CA THR A 65 14.13 5.85 7.70
C THR A 65 14.20 4.32 7.78
N PRO A 66 14.06 3.74 9.00
CA PRO A 66 13.99 2.27 9.12
C PRO A 66 12.87 1.64 8.30
N ASP A 67 11.68 2.26 8.25
CA ASP A 67 10.59 1.76 7.42
C ASP A 67 10.93 1.86 5.93
N GLY A 68 11.56 2.94 5.50
CA GLY A 68 12.00 3.09 4.12
C GLY A 68 13.01 2.02 3.73
N ALA A 69 13.97 1.72 4.61
CA ALA A 69 14.95 0.67 4.36
C ALA A 69 14.30 -0.72 4.28
N ALA A 70 13.27 -0.98 5.09
CA ALA A 70 12.57 -2.25 5.11
C ALA A 70 11.52 -2.40 3.99
N SER A 71 11.14 -1.31 3.34
CA SER A 71 10.04 -1.29 2.36
C SER A 71 10.37 -1.97 1.04
N GLY A 72 11.64 -2.07 0.68
CA GLY A 72 12.07 -2.55 -0.64
C GLY A 72 11.85 -1.54 -1.77
N LEU A 73 11.39 -0.33 -1.48
CA LEU A 73 11.19 0.72 -2.48
C LEU A 73 12.53 1.30 -2.92
N LEU A 74 12.57 1.81 -4.16
CA LEU A 74 13.78 2.37 -4.77
C LEU A 74 13.89 3.88 -4.60
N ASN A 75 12.77 4.55 -4.30
CA ASN A 75 12.69 6.00 -4.15
C ASN A 75 11.83 6.35 -2.95
N ASP A 76 12.03 7.54 -2.39
CA ASP A 76 11.04 8.11 -1.50
C ASP A 76 9.68 8.09 -2.19
N SER A 77 8.67 7.63 -1.49
CA SER A 77 7.38 7.31 -2.08
C SER A 77 6.26 7.71 -1.13
N THR A 78 5.05 7.77 -1.66
CA THR A 78 3.86 8.09 -0.89
C THR A 78 2.87 6.94 -1.01
N VAL A 79 2.35 6.48 0.14
CA VAL A 79 1.20 5.58 0.18
C VAL A 79 -0.06 6.41 0.04
N ARG A 80 -0.90 6.07 -0.93
CA ARG A 80 -2.13 6.79 -1.24
C ARG A 80 -3.34 6.00 -0.77
N CYS A 81 -3.82 6.30 0.43
CA CYS A 81 -4.95 5.58 1.01
C CYS A 81 -6.29 5.93 0.34
N GLU A 82 -6.35 6.98 -0.46
CA GLU A 82 -7.52 7.27 -1.30
C GLU A 82 -7.57 6.40 -2.58
N ARG A 83 -6.51 5.62 -2.86
CA ARG A 83 -6.47 4.70 -4.01
C ARG A 83 -6.35 3.26 -3.53
N LEU A 84 -7.50 2.67 -3.25
CA LEU A 84 -7.60 1.29 -2.79
C LEU A 84 -8.08 0.42 -3.96
N HIS A 85 -7.47 -0.77 -4.09
CA HIS A 85 -7.85 -1.74 -5.09
C HIS A 85 -7.93 -3.12 -4.45
N SER A 86 -8.92 -3.90 -4.88
CA SER A 86 -8.98 -5.32 -4.56
C SER A 86 -8.35 -6.10 -5.71
N ILE A 87 -7.44 -7.00 -5.39
CA ILE A 87 -6.81 -7.88 -6.36
C ILE A 87 -6.82 -9.32 -5.85
N ALA A 88 -6.67 -10.27 -6.78
CA ALA A 88 -6.42 -11.67 -6.37
C ALA A 88 -5.01 -11.75 -5.76
N GLN A 89 -4.89 -12.48 -4.64
CA GLN A 89 -3.56 -12.69 -4.04
C GLN A 89 -2.59 -13.37 -5.00
N ALA A 90 -3.11 -14.21 -5.90
CA ALA A 90 -2.32 -14.87 -6.95
C ALA A 90 -1.68 -13.88 -7.93
N ASP A 91 -2.21 -12.65 -8.03
CA ASP A 91 -1.68 -11.61 -8.92
C ASP A 91 -0.56 -10.79 -8.28
N VAL A 92 -0.25 -11.05 -7.02
CA VAL A 92 0.93 -10.45 -6.37
C VAL A 92 2.18 -11.05 -6.99
N ARG A 93 2.98 -10.22 -7.63
CA ARG A 93 4.19 -10.65 -8.34
C ARG A 93 5.30 -10.99 -7.36
N ARG A 94 5.51 -10.14 -6.37
CA ARG A 94 6.54 -10.29 -5.34
C ARG A 94 6.17 -9.50 -4.10
N ILE A 95 6.60 -10.00 -2.95
CA ILE A 95 6.67 -9.21 -1.71
C ILE A 95 8.08 -8.65 -1.65
N ILE A 96 8.22 -7.31 -1.66
CA ILE A 96 9.53 -6.64 -1.72
C ILE A 96 9.98 -6.10 -0.37
N GLY A 97 9.09 -6.03 0.62
CA GLY A 97 9.39 -5.57 1.94
C GLY A 97 8.16 -5.53 2.83
N ASN A 98 8.31 -4.90 3.97
CA ASN A 98 7.19 -4.70 4.89
C ASN A 98 7.42 -3.41 5.70
N LEU A 99 6.34 -2.89 6.27
CA LEU A 99 6.36 -1.70 7.10
C LEU A 99 6.05 -2.06 8.54
N SER A 100 6.59 -1.28 9.48
CA SER A 100 6.46 -1.55 10.90
C SER A 100 5.02 -1.38 11.39
N THR A 101 4.73 -1.96 12.56
CA THR A 101 3.45 -1.76 13.24
C THR A 101 3.17 -0.28 13.50
N ASN A 102 4.19 0.49 13.90
CA ASN A 102 4.04 1.93 14.13
C ASN A 102 3.67 2.67 12.85
N PHE A 103 4.29 2.32 11.72
CA PHE A 103 3.93 2.90 10.43
C PHE A 103 2.48 2.56 10.08
N MET A 104 2.08 1.31 10.28
CA MET A 104 0.72 0.86 9.96
C MET A 104 -0.34 1.53 10.84
N LEU A 105 -0.03 1.92 12.08
CA LEU A 105 -0.94 2.73 12.89
C LEU A 105 -1.19 4.11 12.26
N ARG A 106 -0.17 4.70 11.65
CA ARG A 106 -0.32 5.96 10.92
C ARG A 106 -1.11 5.76 9.61
N ILE A 107 -0.94 4.61 8.96
CA ILE A 107 -1.75 4.22 7.80
C ILE A 107 -3.22 4.09 8.20
N ASP A 108 -3.53 3.57 9.40
CA ASP A 108 -4.91 3.50 9.89
C ASP A 108 -5.59 4.87 9.89
N ASP A 109 -4.88 5.90 10.35
CA ASP A 109 -5.40 7.27 10.35
C ASP A 109 -5.65 7.78 8.92
N CYS A 110 -4.75 7.47 8.00
CA CYS A 110 -4.92 7.82 6.58
C CYS A 110 -6.12 7.10 5.96
N LEU A 111 -6.31 5.83 6.29
CA LEU A 111 -7.47 5.05 5.81
C LEU A 111 -8.77 5.60 6.36
N LYS A 112 -8.81 5.96 7.64
CA LYS A 112 -9.99 6.59 8.25
C LYS A 112 -10.34 7.89 7.53
N ALA A 113 -9.33 8.72 7.26
CA ALA A 113 -9.54 9.96 6.51
C ALA A 113 -10.08 9.69 5.10
N ALA A 114 -9.53 8.70 4.41
CA ALA A 114 -9.94 8.37 3.04
C ALA A 114 -11.37 7.81 2.98
N LEU A 115 -11.78 7.07 4.01
CA LEU A 115 -13.08 6.40 4.04
C LEU A 115 -14.14 7.16 4.86
N GLY A 116 -13.78 8.30 5.44
CA GLY A 116 -14.72 9.09 6.24
C GLY A 116 -15.09 8.44 7.57
N ILE A 117 -14.18 7.64 8.13
CA ILE A 117 -14.38 6.98 9.42
C ILE A 117 -13.82 7.88 10.53
N PRO A 118 -14.65 8.23 11.54
CA PRO A 118 -14.19 9.08 12.65
C PRO A 118 -13.15 8.40 13.56
#